data_8a9e9d73c561ba2446c8a7bc66b3b458
#
_entry.id   8a9e9d73c561ba2446c8a7bc66b3b458
#
_cell.length_a   1.000
_cell.length_b   1.000
_cell.length_c   1.000
_cell.angle_alpha   90.00
_cell.angle_beta   90.00
_cell.angle_gamma   90.00
#
_symmetry.space_group_name_H-M   'P 1'
#
loop_
_entity.id
_entity.type
_entity.pdbx_description
1 polymer ?
#
loop_
_entity_poly.entity_id
_entity_poly.type
_entity_poly.pdbx_seq_one_letter_code
_entity_poly.pdbx_strand_id
1 'polypeptide(L)'
;MELVVDANVLFSALMRDSHTRHFLLFGGNALYTPEFVFEEIMKHSDEVSRKTFLSTEEISSLLRDIVSLANIKIIPLFEYEEHIKAAKKICPDPDDIHYFALALKLNCVIWSNDKKLKEQNKINVYASHELMKL
;
A
#
# COMPACT_ATOMS: atom_id res chain seq x y z
N MET A 1 -8.97 10.78 -6.51
CA MET A 1 -8.69 9.42 -7.04
C MET A 1 -8.90 8.37 -5.98
N GLU A 2 -9.29 7.18 -6.36
CA GLU A 2 -9.32 6.04 -5.45
C GLU A 2 -8.06 5.18 -5.68
N LEU A 3 -7.34 4.90 -4.63
CA LEU A 3 -6.04 4.22 -4.70
C LEU A 3 -5.96 3.05 -3.72
N VAL A 4 -5.50 1.90 -4.20
CA VAL A 4 -5.05 0.81 -3.33
C VAL A 4 -3.57 1.05 -3.03
N VAL A 5 -3.23 1.20 -1.77
CA VAL A 5 -1.88 1.54 -1.32
C VAL A 5 -1.10 0.27 -1.01
N ASP A 6 0.04 0.09 -1.68
CA ASP A 6 0.95 -1.03 -1.47
C ASP A 6 1.81 -0.81 -0.22
N ALA A 7 2.29 -1.92 0.37
CA ALA A 7 3.14 -1.87 1.56
C ALA A 7 4.38 -1.00 1.38
N ASN A 8 5.01 -1.01 0.20
CA ASN A 8 6.21 -0.20 -0.01
C ASN A 8 5.96 1.31 0.10
N VAL A 9 4.75 1.76 -0.21
CA VAL A 9 4.35 3.16 -0.02
C VAL A 9 4.26 3.48 1.47
N LEU A 10 3.67 2.58 2.25
CA LEU A 10 3.60 2.76 3.70
C LEU A 10 4.98 2.67 4.36
N PHE A 11 5.89 1.82 3.86
CA PHE A 11 7.29 1.82 4.28
C PHE A 11 7.92 3.21 4.10
N SER A 12 7.74 3.80 2.92
CA SER A 12 8.24 5.15 2.65
C SER A 12 7.64 6.18 3.59
N ALA A 13 6.36 6.03 3.92
CA ALA A 13 5.67 6.95 4.82
C ALA A 13 6.18 6.87 6.26
N LEU A 14 6.78 5.74 6.66
CA LEU A 14 7.36 5.56 7.99
C LEU A 14 8.71 6.25 8.12
N MET A 15 9.36 6.58 7.01
CA MET A 15 10.67 7.24 7.02
C MET A 15 10.54 8.68 7.51
N ARG A 16 11.62 9.19 8.13
CA ARG A 16 11.70 10.57 8.58
C ARG A 16 11.67 11.51 7.37
N ASP A 17 10.99 12.64 7.49
CA ASP A 17 10.87 13.69 6.45
C ASP A 17 10.28 13.16 5.13
N SER A 18 9.31 12.26 5.25
CA SER A 18 8.73 11.58 4.10
C SER A 18 7.76 12.46 3.30
N HIS A 19 8.07 12.69 2.03
CA HIS A 19 7.15 13.32 1.08
C HIS A 19 5.94 12.42 0.84
N THR A 20 6.13 11.10 0.88
CA THR A 20 5.06 10.12 0.75
C THR A 20 4.03 10.28 1.85
N ARG A 21 4.48 10.43 3.11
CA ARG A 21 3.58 10.66 4.24
C ARG A 21 2.76 11.93 4.02
N HIS A 22 3.40 13.00 3.61
CA HIS A 22 2.70 14.26 3.34
C HIS A 22 1.62 14.08 2.28
N PHE A 23 1.93 13.37 1.20
CA PHE A 23 0.97 13.13 0.11
C PHE A 23 -0.17 12.21 0.56
N LEU A 24 0.11 11.20 1.39
CA LEU A 24 -0.94 10.37 2.01
C LEU A 24 -1.91 11.22 2.81
N LEU A 25 -1.38 12.13 3.62
CA LEU A 25 -2.19 12.94 4.52
C LEU A 25 -2.96 14.04 3.80
N PHE A 26 -2.37 14.67 2.80
CA PHE A 26 -2.88 15.91 2.21
C PHE A 26 -3.16 15.85 0.71
N GLY A 27 -2.96 14.70 0.07
CA GLY A 27 -3.15 14.55 -1.38
C GLY A 27 -4.60 14.53 -1.85
N GLY A 28 -5.56 14.40 -0.94
CA GLY A 28 -6.98 14.46 -1.28
C GLY A 28 -7.53 13.21 -1.97
N ASN A 29 -6.84 12.07 -1.87
CA ASN A 29 -7.25 10.82 -2.48
C ASN A 29 -8.02 9.93 -1.50
N ALA A 30 -8.92 9.09 -2.01
CA ALA A 30 -9.54 8.03 -1.23
C ALA A 30 -8.57 6.84 -1.21
N LEU A 31 -8.13 6.43 -0.02
CA LEU A 31 -7.07 5.46 0.15
C LEU A 31 -7.59 4.17 0.76
N TYR A 32 -7.17 3.04 0.20
CA TYR A 32 -7.56 1.69 0.62
C TYR A 32 -6.32 0.82 0.67
N THR A 33 -6.30 -0.15 1.60
CA THR A 33 -5.26 -1.16 1.61
C THR A 33 -5.83 -2.45 2.22
N PRO A 34 -5.39 -3.65 1.78
CA PRO A 34 -5.85 -4.87 2.43
C PRO A 34 -5.26 -5.01 3.83
N GLU A 35 -5.99 -5.65 4.73
CA GLU A 35 -5.48 -5.89 6.11
C GLU A 35 -4.17 -6.68 6.12
N PHE A 36 -3.89 -7.43 5.08
CA PHE A 36 -2.63 -8.13 4.83
C PHE A 36 -1.41 -7.22 4.94
N VAL A 37 -1.57 -5.91 4.70
CA VAL A 37 -0.48 -4.94 4.73
C VAL A 37 0.23 -4.91 6.08
N PHE A 38 -0.51 -5.10 7.17
CA PHE A 38 0.10 -5.10 8.51
C PHE A 38 1.05 -6.28 8.71
N GLU A 39 0.66 -7.46 8.22
CA GLU A 39 1.54 -8.64 8.26
C GLU A 39 2.81 -8.41 7.45
N GLU A 40 2.69 -7.83 6.26
CA GLU A 40 3.83 -7.53 5.41
C GLU A 40 4.80 -6.56 6.08
N ILE A 41 4.28 -5.48 6.65
CA ILE A 41 5.12 -4.46 7.29
C ILE A 41 5.80 -5.04 8.53
N MET A 42 5.09 -5.78 9.37
CA MET A 42 5.67 -6.37 10.57
C MET A 42 6.68 -7.45 10.25
N LYS A 43 6.52 -8.17 9.14
CA LYS A 43 7.49 -9.14 8.64
C LYS A 43 8.85 -8.49 8.32
N HIS A 44 8.84 -7.21 7.92
CA HIS A 44 10.04 -6.44 7.60
C HIS A 44 10.40 -5.42 8.68
N SER A 45 9.90 -5.62 9.92
CA SER A 45 10.09 -4.67 11.01
C SER A 45 11.56 -4.42 11.36
N ASP A 46 12.43 -5.43 11.23
CA ASP A 46 13.86 -5.27 11.50
C ASP A 46 14.51 -4.30 10.52
N GLU A 47 14.15 -4.39 9.24
CA GLU A 47 14.64 -3.47 8.22
C GLU A 47 14.15 -2.05 8.46
N VAL A 48 12.87 -1.89 8.77
CA VAL A 48 12.28 -0.58 9.08
C VAL A 48 12.93 0.01 10.32
N SER A 49 13.13 -0.80 11.35
CA SER A 49 13.78 -0.38 12.59
C SER A 49 15.20 0.15 12.33
N ARG A 50 15.97 -0.55 11.50
CA ARG A 50 17.34 -0.11 11.15
C ARG A 50 17.33 1.24 10.42
N LYS A 51 16.35 1.47 9.56
CA LYS A 51 16.26 2.70 8.75
C LYS A 51 15.69 3.88 9.51
N THR A 52 14.80 3.63 10.48
CA THR A 52 14.07 4.68 11.19
C THR A 52 14.57 4.91 12.60
N PHE A 53 15.34 3.98 13.17
CA PHE A 53 15.75 3.95 14.58
C PHE A 53 14.58 3.83 15.55
N LEU A 54 13.43 3.38 15.06
CA LEU A 54 12.24 3.12 15.87
C LEU A 54 12.21 1.67 16.34
N SER A 55 11.64 1.43 17.52
CA SER A 55 11.35 0.07 17.98
C SER A 55 10.17 -0.51 17.21
N THR A 56 9.97 -1.83 17.32
CA THR A 56 8.81 -2.50 16.70
C THR A 56 7.49 -1.89 17.18
N GLU A 57 7.39 -1.57 18.48
CA GLU A 57 6.21 -0.94 19.07
C GLU A 57 5.98 0.46 18.52
N GLU A 58 7.05 1.23 18.36
CA GLU A 58 6.98 2.58 17.79
C GLU A 58 6.59 2.55 16.33
N ILE A 59 7.09 1.57 15.55
CA ILE A 59 6.71 1.38 14.14
C ILE A 59 5.22 1.08 14.04
N SER A 60 4.72 0.16 14.87
CA SER A 60 3.30 -0.21 14.90
C SER A 60 2.43 0.98 15.25
N SER A 61 2.84 1.77 16.25
CA SER A 61 2.11 2.96 16.67
C SER A 61 2.08 4.03 15.57
N LEU A 62 3.23 4.31 14.96
CA LEU A 62 3.33 5.30 13.88
C LEU A 62 2.50 4.88 12.66
N LEU A 63 2.54 3.60 12.31
CA LEU A 63 1.76 3.07 11.20
C LEU A 63 0.25 3.28 11.45
N ARG A 64 -0.23 2.96 12.64
CA ARG A 64 -1.63 3.17 13.01
C ARG A 64 -2.01 4.65 12.96
N ASP A 65 -1.12 5.52 13.41
CA ASP A 65 -1.36 6.96 13.36
C ASP A 65 -1.49 7.45 11.92
N ILE A 66 -0.59 7.01 11.02
CA ILE A 66 -0.64 7.38 9.61
C ILE A 66 -1.94 6.88 8.97
N VAL A 67 -2.29 5.63 9.21
CA VAL A 67 -3.52 5.02 8.68
C VAL A 67 -4.75 5.82 9.13
N SER A 68 -4.80 6.18 10.41
CA SER A 68 -5.92 6.94 10.98
C SER A 68 -5.97 8.36 10.41
N LEU A 69 -4.85 9.08 10.44
CA LEU A 69 -4.80 10.47 10.00
C LEU A 69 -5.01 10.65 8.51
N ALA A 70 -4.50 9.72 7.70
CA ALA A 70 -4.70 9.72 6.25
C ALA A 70 -6.06 9.13 5.85
N ASN A 71 -6.81 8.63 6.82
CA ASN A 71 -8.11 7.97 6.59
C ASN A 71 -8.00 6.82 5.58
N ILE A 72 -6.94 6.01 5.70
CA ILE A 72 -6.78 4.81 4.86
C ILE A 72 -7.77 3.74 5.34
N LYS A 73 -8.60 3.28 4.44
CA LYS A 73 -9.56 2.22 4.76
C LYS A 73 -8.89 0.86 4.67
N ILE A 74 -8.91 0.12 5.77
CA ILE A 74 -8.35 -1.23 5.85
C ILE A 74 -9.45 -2.22 5.48
N ILE A 75 -9.23 -2.98 4.41
CA ILE A 75 -10.25 -3.89 3.86
C ILE A 75 -9.91 -5.32 4.24
N PRO A 76 -10.80 -6.01 4.97
CA PRO A 76 -10.57 -7.40 5.36
C PRO A 76 -10.68 -8.35 4.18
N LEU A 77 -10.02 -9.49 4.30
CA LEU A 77 -9.92 -10.50 3.23
C LEU A 77 -11.29 -10.91 2.69
N PHE A 78 -12.29 -11.11 3.56
CA PHE A 78 -13.59 -11.60 3.13
C PHE A 78 -14.29 -10.66 2.13
N GLU A 79 -13.91 -9.37 2.10
CA GLU A 79 -14.51 -8.41 1.17
C GLU A 79 -13.94 -8.48 -0.24
N TYR A 80 -12.73 -9.03 -0.41
CA TYR A 80 -12.11 -9.10 -1.76
C TYR A 80 -11.64 -10.51 -2.14
N GLU A 81 -11.83 -11.51 -1.30
CA GLU A 81 -11.30 -12.86 -1.55
C GLU A 81 -11.82 -13.50 -2.83
N GLU A 82 -13.02 -13.15 -3.27
CA GLU A 82 -13.59 -13.65 -4.52
C GLU A 82 -12.76 -13.22 -5.74
N HIS A 83 -11.92 -12.19 -5.62
CA HIS A 83 -11.07 -11.69 -6.69
C HIS A 83 -9.63 -12.24 -6.64
N ILE A 84 -9.29 -13.05 -5.64
CA ILE A 84 -7.95 -13.63 -5.50
C ILE A 84 -7.57 -14.47 -6.71
N LYS A 85 -8.48 -15.31 -7.19
CA LYS A 85 -8.22 -16.20 -8.32
C LYS A 85 -7.92 -15.41 -9.60
N ALA A 86 -8.70 -14.37 -9.87
CA ALA A 86 -8.46 -13.49 -11.02
C ALA A 86 -7.15 -12.71 -10.85
N ALA A 87 -6.85 -12.24 -9.64
CA ALA A 87 -5.63 -11.52 -9.34
C ALA A 87 -4.38 -12.38 -9.60
N LYS A 88 -4.43 -13.66 -9.25
CA LYS A 88 -3.32 -14.61 -9.51
C LYS A 88 -2.95 -14.71 -10.98
N LYS A 89 -3.91 -14.51 -11.88
CA LYS A 89 -3.69 -14.62 -13.32
C LYS A 89 -2.96 -13.41 -13.91
N ILE A 90 -3.04 -12.27 -13.27
CA ILE A 90 -2.51 -11.02 -13.81
C ILE A 90 -1.35 -10.44 -13.01
N CYS A 91 -1.22 -10.80 -11.73
CA CYS A 91 -0.23 -10.22 -10.85
C CYS A 91 1.17 -10.75 -11.18
N PRO A 92 2.14 -9.86 -11.47
CA PRO A 92 3.51 -10.29 -11.79
C PRO A 92 4.28 -10.90 -10.62
N ASP A 93 3.88 -10.59 -9.38
CA ASP A 93 4.55 -11.08 -8.18
C ASP A 93 3.51 -11.71 -7.24
N PRO A 94 3.67 -13.01 -6.89
CA PRO A 94 2.73 -13.67 -5.97
C PRO A 94 2.56 -12.97 -4.62
N ASP A 95 3.57 -12.23 -4.17
CA ASP A 95 3.51 -11.52 -2.90
C ASP A 95 2.54 -10.33 -2.93
N ASP A 96 2.13 -9.89 -4.12
CA ASP A 96 1.28 -8.70 -4.30
C ASP A 96 -0.16 -9.03 -4.69
N ILE A 97 -0.54 -10.30 -4.63
CA ILE A 97 -1.86 -10.76 -5.05
C ILE A 97 -2.99 -10.04 -4.31
N HIS A 98 -2.84 -9.80 -3.01
CA HIS A 98 -3.88 -9.15 -2.22
C HIS A 98 -4.19 -7.72 -2.70
N TYR A 99 -3.16 -6.98 -3.11
CA TYR A 99 -3.33 -5.61 -3.62
C TYR A 99 -4.06 -5.62 -4.95
N PHE A 100 -3.74 -6.58 -5.82
CA PHE A 100 -4.41 -6.74 -7.10
C PHE A 100 -5.86 -7.18 -6.93
N ALA A 101 -6.12 -8.11 -6.01
CA ALA A 101 -7.48 -8.56 -5.73
C ALA A 101 -8.35 -7.41 -5.22
N LEU A 102 -7.82 -6.59 -4.31
CA LEU A 102 -8.54 -5.44 -3.80
C LEU A 102 -8.79 -4.40 -4.89
N ALA A 103 -7.80 -4.14 -5.76
CA ALA A 103 -7.96 -3.21 -6.87
C ALA A 103 -9.03 -3.69 -7.86
N LEU A 104 -9.10 -4.99 -8.13
CA LEU A 104 -10.17 -5.57 -8.95
C LEU A 104 -11.53 -5.37 -8.30
N LYS A 105 -11.63 -5.64 -7.01
CA LYS A 105 -12.88 -5.46 -6.24
C LYS A 105 -13.39 -4.02 -6.31
N LEU A 106 -12.50 -3.06 -6.12
CA LEU A 106 -12.85 -1.64 -6.06
C LEU A 106 -12.85 -0.96 -7.43
N ASN A 107 -12.39 -1.67 -8.47
CA ASN A 107 -12.23 -1.13 -9.82
C ASN A 107 -11.43 0.18 -9.80
N CYS A 108 -10.28 0.16 -9.15
CA CYS A 108 -9.42 1.33 -8.99
C CYS A 108 -7.96 1.00 -9.30
N VAL A 109 -7.08 1.98 -9.14
CA VAL A 109 -5.67 1.85 -9.46
C VAL A 109 -4.85 1.52 -8.21
N ILE A 110 -3.62 1.02 -8.41
CA ILE A 110 -2.68 0.72 -7.33
C ILE A 110 -1.64 1.82 -7.25
N TRP A 111 -1.34 2.27 -6.04
CA TRP A 111 -0.20 3.13 -5.75
C TRP A 111 0.93 2.26 -5.22
N SER A 112 1.96 2.07 -6.05
CA SER A 112 3.14 1.28 -5.70
C SER A 112 4.36 1.82 -6.43
N ASN A 113 5.50 1.82 -5.76
CA ASN A 113 6.78 2.20 -6.37
C ASN A 113 7.53 0.99 -6.94
N ASP A 114 6.95 -0.19 -6.88
CA ASP A 114 7.53 -1.41 -7.45
C ASP A 114 7.25 -1.47 -8.96
N LYS A 115 8.30 -1.27 -9.75
CA LYS A 115 8.20 -1.28 -11.22
C LYS A 115 7.73 -2.61 -11.79
N LYS A 116 7.98 -3.71 -11.08
CA LYS A 116 7.55 -5.04 -11.51
C LYS A 116 6.04 -5.13 -11.67
N LEU A 117 5.29 -4.40 -10.83
CA LEU A 117 3.82 -4.42 -10.88
C LEU A 117 3.27 -3.81 -12.17
N LYS A 118 4.09 -3.04 -12.90
CA LYS A 118 3.72 -2.48 -14.20
C LYS A 118 3.87 -3.46 -15.36
N GLU A 119 4.37 -4.68 -15.11
CA GLU A 119 4.56 -5.72 -16.13
C GLU A 119 3.25 -6.46 -16.47
N GLN A 120 2.13 -5.78 -16.36
CA GLN A 120 0.79 -6.26 -16.74
C GLN A 120 -0.03 -5.05 -17.19
N ASN A 121 -1.14 -5.29 -17.87
CA ASN A 121 -1.93 -4.19 -18.45
C ASN A 121 -3.40 -4.18 -18.03
N LYS A 122 -3.76 -4.93 -16.98
CA LYS A 122 -5.15 -5.00 -16.51
C LYS A 122 -5.49 -3.96 -15.45
N ILE A 123 -4.51 -3.62 -14.60
CA ILE A 123 -4.67 -2.65 -13.53
C ILE A 123 -3.59 -1.60 -13.67
N ASN A 124 -3.99 -0.33 -13.67
CA ASN A 124 -3.03 0.78 -13.69
C ASN A 124 -2.30 0.85 -12.36
N VAL A 125 -0.98 0.98 -12.43
CA VAL A 125 -0.12 1.13 -11.26
C VAL A 125 0.61 2.46 -11.40
N TYR A 126 0.48 3.33 -10.39
CA TYR A 126 1.17 4.62 -10.36
C TYR A 126 2.21 4.63 -9.26
N ALA A 127 3.41 5.08 -9.61
CA ALA A 127 4.44 5.38 -8.63
C ALA A 127 4.15 6.74 -7.98
N SER A 128 4.80 6.99 -6.83
CA SER A 128 4.60 8.25 -6.09
C SER A 128 4.89 9.48 -6.96
N HIS A 129 5.99 9.46 -7.72
CA HIS A 129 6.34 10.60 -8.57
C HIS A 129 5.32 10.86 -9.68
N GLU A 130 4.65 9.82 -10.15
CA GLU A 130 3.59 9.96 -11.16
C GLU A 130 2.33 10.60 -10.57
N LEU A 131 1.92 10.12 -9.38
CA LEU A 131 0.74 10.67 -8.70
C LEU A 131 0.92 12.13 -8.30
N MET A 132 2.12 12.49 -7.83
CA MET A 132 2.40 13.85 -7.38
C MET A 132 2.43 14.88 -8.51
N LYS A 133 2.46 14.44 -9.76
CA LYS A 133 2.42 15.29 -10.95
C LYS A 133 1.04 15.45 -11.56
N LEU A 134 0.07 14.70 -11.09
CA LEU A 134 -1.29 14.78 -11.62
C LEU A 134 -2.03 16.06 -11.23
#